data_ab80b9af1bce675dab0d4647d14cd5c4
#
_entry.id   ab80b9af1bce675dab0d4647d14cd5c4
#
_cell.length_a   1.000
_cell.length_b   1.000
_cell.length_c   1.000
_cell.angle_alpha   90.00
_cell.angle_beta   90.00
_cell.angle_gamma   90.00
#
_symmetry.space_group_name_H-M   'P 1'
#
loop_
_entity.id
_entity.type
_entity.pdbx_description
1 polymer ?
#
loop_
_entity_poly.entity_id
_entity_poly.type
_entity_poly.pdbx_seq_one_letter_code
_entity_poly.pdbx_strand_id
1 'polypeptide(L)'
;HDFIDLMNFHGERTSDRTDCNDNVACSSADDWGDQVDAVVLVSGGGGTCSGAIVNNTAFDLEPYIIYAAHCNGGSSTVYFNYQSNSCSGNNPGNYNTMSGTQTLAVGNFNNNDYALIKLNNDIPGSYGAYYAGWDRSTSSPGNNVVGIHHADGDIKKISYDAYGMGSSGNWWDFAYSSGRVIPGSSGSPFFDSNKRIRGMASYIYTDYCSPSPDCYCSQSYYHGYAKFSSAWNYIDNYLDPISSNVYSIDGTRDGNEAIYGCTNSSACNYD
;
A
#
# COMPACT_ATOMS: atom_id res chain seq x y z
N HIS A 1 15.49 -8.68 19.15
CA HIS A 1 14.93 -8.94 17.82
C HIS A 1 15.58 -7.93 16.89
N ASP A 2 16.38 -8.41 15.95
CA ASP A 2 17.00 -7.56 14.96
C ASP A 2 15.98 -7.33 13.84
N PHE A 3 15.57 -6.06 13.67
CA PHE A 3 14.74 -5.63 12.56
C PHE A 3 15.63 -5.46 11.33
N ILE A 4 15.24 -6.01 10.20
CA ILE A 4 15.87 -5.70 8.93
C ILE A 4 14.91 -4.83 8.13
N ASP A 5 15.39 -3.63 7.78
CA ASP A 5 14.82 -2.80 6.74
C ASP A 5 14.67 -3.63 5.45
N LEU A 6 13.48 -3.64 4.87
CA LEU A 6 13.20 -4.37 3.63
C LEU A 6 14.16 -4.01 2.49
N MET A 7 14.80 -2.83 2.54
CA MET A 7 15.80 -2.37 1.56
C MET A 7 17.19 -2.96 1.79
N ASN A 8 17.55 -3.30 3.04
CA ASN A 8 18.88 -3.80 3.40
C ASN A 8 18.99 -5.33 3.42
N PHE A 9 17.94 -6.02 3.02
CA PHE A 9 17.96 -7.47 2.91
C PHE A 9 18.69 -7.90 1.62
N HIS A 10 20.00 -8.13 1.73
CA HIS A 10 20.89 -8.61 0.66
C HIS A 10 20.80 -10.15 0.49
N GLY A 11 19.62 -10.70 0.37
CA GLY A 11 19.49 -12.10 -0.04
C GLY A 11 19.62 -12.23 -1.57
N GLU A 12 20.21 -13.32 -2.06
CA GLU A 12 20.23 -13.60 -3.50
C GLU A 12 18.82 -13.60 -4.08
N ARG A 13 18.64 -12.94 -5.25
CA ARG A 13 17.40 -13.05 -6.04
C ARG A 13 17.27 -14.50 -6.48
N THR A 14 16.38 -15.22 -5.85
CA THR A 14 15.97 -16.55 -6.31
C THR A 14 14.54 -16.45 -6.82
N SER A 15 14.25 -17.06 -7.96
CA SER A 15 12.89 -17.14 -8.54
C SER A 15 11.85 -17.66 -7.55
N ASP A 16 12.27 -18.37 -6.53
CA ASP A 16 11.42 -19.02 -5.52
C ASP A 16 10.83 -18.05 -4.49
N ARG A 17 11.25 -16.78 -4.46
CA ARG A 17 10.78 -15.81 -3.44
C ARG A 17 9.42 -15.19 -3.73
N THR A 18 9.03 -15.15 -4.99
CA THR A 18 7.74 -14.58 -5.41
C THR A 18 6.62 -15.61 -5.44
N ASP A 19 6.96 -16.91 -5.40
CA ASP A 19 6.03 -18.03 -5.60
C ASP A 19 4.95 -18.15 -4.50
N CYS A 20 5.14 -17.48 -3.34
CA CYS A 20 4.14 -17.45 -2.27
C CYS A 20 3.02 -16.42 -2.52
N ASN A 21 3.15 -15.58 -3.53
CA ASN A 21 2.24 -14.48 -3.78
C ASN A 21 1.46 -14.70 -5.08
N ASP A 22 0.17 -14.58 -5.03
CA ASP A 22 -0.67 -14.57 -6.22
C ASP A 22 -0.44 -13.30 -7.05
N ASN A 23 -0.47 -13.43 -8.38
CA ASN A 23 -0.60 -12.28 -9.25
C ASN A 23 -1.98 -11.62 -9.04
N VAL A 24 -2.05 -10.30 -9.14
CA VAL A 24 -3.34 -9.57 -9.08
C VAL A 24 -4.29 -9.91 -10.24
N ALA A 25 -3.83 -10.67 -11.23
CA ALA A 25 -4.67 -11.24 -12.29
C ALA A 25 -5.28 -12.61 -11.92
N CYS A 26 -5.05 -13.12 -10.71
CA CYS A 26 -5.72 -14.33 -10.20
C CYS A 26 -7.09 -13.97 -9.65
N SER A 27 -8.01 -14.95 -9.66
CA SER A 27 -9.39 -14.76 -9.14
C SER A 27 -9.43 -14.37 -7.65
N SER A 28 -8.38 -14.63 -6.93
CA SER A 28 -8.20 -14.18 -5.55
C SER A 28 -8.22 -12.64 -5.41
N ALA A 29 -7.95 -11.89 -6.48
CA ALA A 29 -7.97 -10.43 -6.50
C ALA A 29 -9.26 -9.82 -7.12
N ASP A 30 -10.22 -10.62 -7.55
CA ASP A 30 -11.41 -10.14 -8.30
C ASP A 30 -12.19 -9.05 -7.56
N ASP A 31 -12.28 -9.14 -6.22
CA ASP A 31 -12.96 -8.15 -5.40
C ASP A 31 -12.12 -6.89 -5.09
N TRP A 32 -10.85 -6.84 -5.51
CA TRP A 32 -9.88 -5.82 -5.14
C TRP A 32 -9.40 -4.95 -6.32
N GLY A 33 -10.12 -4.95 -7.44
CA GLY A 33 -9.71 -4.25 -8.67
C GLY A 33 -9.39 -2.77 -8.46
N ASP A 34 -10.18 -2.04 -7.68
CA ASP A 34 -9.92 -0.65 -7.35
C ASP A 34 -8.61 -0.48 -6.57
N GLN A 35 -8.38 -1.31 -5.54
CA GLN A 35 -7.17 -1.26 -4.73
C GLN A 35 -5.93 -1.69 -5.54
N VAL A 36 -6.11 -2.63 -6.48
CA VAL A 36 -5.05 -3.01 -7.44
C VAL A 36 -4.63 -1.80 -8.27
N ASP A 37 -5.58 -1.01 -8.77
CA ASP A 37 -5.31 0.17 -9.59
C ASP A 37 -4.75 1.36 -8.77
N ALA A 38 -4.89 1.33 -7.45
CA ALA A 38 -4.28 2.33 -6.57
C ALA A 38 -2.80 2.06 -6.30
N VAL A 39 -2.36 0.80 -6.32
CA VAL A 39 -0.98 0.45 -5.95
C VAL A 39 -0.05 0.64 -7.14
N VAL A 40 1.09 1.26 -6.88
CA VAL A 40 2.12 1.61 -7.86
C VAL A 40 3.48 1.11 -7.43
N LEU A 41 4.35 0.83 -8.42
CA LEU A 41 5.78 0.64 -8.16
C LEU A 41 6.46 2.00 -8.22
N VAL A 42 7.28 2.29 -7.22
CA VAL A 42 8.04 3.54 -7.10
C VAL A 42 9.53 3.22 -7.18
N SER A 43 10.22 3.83 -8.15
CA SER A 43 11.66 3.64 -8.33
C SER A 43 12.38 4.97 -8.32
N GLY A 44 13.40 5.09 -7.46
CA GLY A 44 14.16 6.33 -7.28
C GLY A 44 15.47 6.12 -6.52
N GLY A 45 16.01 7.19 -5.96
CA GLY A 45 17.28 7.15 -5.23
C GLY A 45 17.27 6.27 -3.98
N GLY A 46 16.11 5.96 -3.43
CA GLY A 46 15.92 5.00 -2.32
C GLY A 46 15.78 3.55 -2.78
N GLY A 47 15.87 3.24 -4.08
CA GLY A 47 15.69 1.89 -4.62
C GLY A 47 14.31 1.68 -5.26
N THR A 48 13.84 0.43 -5.30
CA THR A 48 12.53 0.05 -5.84
C THR A 48 11.61 -0.35 -4.70
N CYS A 49 10.48 0.31 -4.60
CA CYS A 49 9.48 0.17 -3.54
C CYS A 49 8.06 0.11 -4.12
N SER A 50 7.11 -0.15 -3.26
CA SER A 50 5.69 -0.05 -3.55
C SER A 50 5.10 1.20 -2.90
N GLY A 51 4.00 1.71 -3.43
CA GLY A 51 3.24 2.81 -2.83
C GLY A 51 1.78 2.74 -3.24
N ALA A 52 0.98 3.65 -2.73
CA ALA A 52 -0.42 3.77 -3.11
C ALA A 52 -0.78 5.21 -3.45
N ILE A 53 -1.52 5.39 -4.54
CA ILE A 53 -2.21 6.63 -4.84
C ILE A 53 -3.29 6.80 -3.77
N VAL A 54 -3.30 7.93 -3.07
CA VAL A 54 -4.15 8.15 -1.89
C VAL A 54 -5.09 9.33 -2.10
N ASN A 55 -6.36 9.12 -1.77
CA ASN A 55 -7.40 10.15 -1.85
C ASN A 55 -7.30 11.16 -0.70
N ASN A 56 -7.88 12.33 -0.88
CA ASN A 56 -8.05 13.34 0.14
C ASN A 56 -9.53 13.71 0.33
N THR A 57 -9.86 14.46 1.38
CA THR A 57 -11.24 14.83 1.71
C THR A 57 -11.87 15.86 0.76
N ALA A 58 -11.11 16.48 -0.13
CA ALA A 58 -11.62 17.34 -1.19
C ALA A 58 -12.03 16.56 -2.45
N PHE A 59 -11.62 15.30 -2.58
CA PHE A 59 -11.87 14.45 -3.76
C PHE A 59 -11.42 15.11 -5.08
N ASP A 60 -10.34 15.88 -5.04
CA ASP A 60 -9.84 16.72 -6.14
C ASP A 60 -8.84 16.03 -7.08
N LEU A 61 -8.61 14.71 -6.87
CA LEU A 61 -7.68 13.87 -7.63
C LEU A 61 -6.24 14.36 -7.60
N GLU A 62 -5.84 15.05 -6.54
CA GLU A 62 -4.44 15.40 -6.32
C GLU A 62 -3.55 14.15 -6.35
N PRO A 63 -2.49 14.12 -7.15
CA PRO A 63 -1.72 12.90 -7.43
C PRO A 63 -0.76 12.56 -6.28
N TYR A 64 -1.31 12.39 -5.10
CA TYR A 64 -0.57 11.99 -3.90
C TYR A 64 -0.29 10.50 -3.91
N ILE A 65 0.94 10.15 -3.51
CA ILE A 65 1.36 8.76 -3.29
C ILE A 65 1.92 8.66 -1.88
N ILE A 66 1.39 7.70 -1.12
CA ILE A 66 1.90 7.34 0.21
C ILE A 66 2.71 6.06 0.12
N TYR A 67 3.86 6.03 0.81
CA TYR A 67 4.76 4.88 0.87
C TYR A 67 5.70 4.98 2.10
N ALA A 68 6.77 4.19 2.17
CA ALA A 68 7.68 4.19 3.32
C ALA A 68 8.76 5.30 3.23
N ALA A 69 9.15 5.86 4.38
CA ALA A 69 10.20 6.89 4.48
C ALA A 69 11.56 6.38 4.02
N HIS A 70 11.91 5.13 4.35
CA HIS A 70 13.18 4.53 3.95
C HIS A 70 13.32 4.36 2.42
N CYS A 71 12.21 4.42 1.69
CA CYS A 71 12.17 4.44 0.22
C CYS A 71 12.42 5.82 -0.38
N ASN A 72 12.32 6.89 0.43
CA ASN A 72 12.36 8.26 -0.09
C ASN A 72 13.79 8.71 -0.37
N GLY A 73 14.19 8.69 -1.62
CA GLY A 73 15.51 9.08 -2.10
C GLY A 73 15.51 10.28 -3.06
N GLY A 74 14.49 11.16 -2.97
CA GLY A 74 14.32 12.31 -3.87
C GLY A 74 13.32 12.02 -4.99
N SER A 75 13.56 12.62 -6.18
CA SER A 75 12.63 12.45 -7.31
C SER A 75 12.58 11.02 -7.81
N SER A 76 11.38 10.50 -8.00
CA SER A 76 11.12 9.11 -8.37
C SER A 76 10.38 8.98 -9.71
N THR A 77 10.46 7.80 -10.31
CA THR A 77 9.59 7.35 -11.40
C THR A 77 8.55 6.40 -10.83
N VAL A 78 7.31 6.63 -11.15
CA VAL A 78 6.15 5.85 -10.72
C VAL A 78 5.63 5.03 -11.89
N TYR A 79 5.40 3.73 -11.65
CA TYR A 79 4.90 2.78 -12.64
C TYR A 79 3.48 2.39 -12.28
N PHE A 80 2.55 2.64 -13.18
CA PHE A 80 1.13 2.32 -13.07
C PHE A 80 0.84 1.04 -13.84
N ASN A 81 -0.03 0.18 -13.30
CA ASN A 81 -0.44 -1.07 -13.94
C ASN A 81 0.73 -2.02 -14.28
N TYR A 82 1.82 -1.95 -13.50
CA TYR A 82 2.95 -2.86 -13.65
C TYR A 82 2.59 -4.24 -13.09
N GLN A 83 1.79 -4.98 -13.84
CA GLN A 83 1.18 -6.25 -13.44
C GLN A 83 1.03 -7.20 -14.63
N SER A 84 0.92 -8.50 -14.35
CA SER A 84 0.63 -9.49 -15.38
C SER A 84 -0.82 -9.43 -15.84
N ASN A 85 -1.06 -9.76 -17.11
CA ASN A 85 -2.40 -9.92 -17.67
C ASN A 85 -3.01 -11.30 -17.38
N SER A 86 -2.26 -12.21 -16.73
CA SER A 86 -2.73 -13.56 -16.41
C SER A 86 -2.21 -14.01 -15.05
N CYS A 87 -2.96 -14.89 -14.38
CA CYS A 87 -2.61 -15.41 -13.07
C CYS A 87 -1.23 -16.11 -13.06
N SER A 88 -0.89 -16.87 -14.09
CA SER A 88 0.40 -17.58 -14.22
C SER A 88 1.46 -16.81 -15.00
N GLY A 89 1.21 -15.54 -15.35
CA GLY A 89 2.16 -14.74 -16.12
C GLY A 89 3.31 -14.21 -15.25
N ASN A 90 4.51 -14.14 -15.85
CA ASN A 90 5.72 -13.66 -15.17
C ASN A 90 6.23 -12.32 -15.74
N ASN A 91 5.51 -11.73 -16.66
CA ASN A 91 5.89 -10.47 -17.28
C ASN A 91 4.77 -9.45 -17.14
N PRO A 92 5.09 -8.16 -17.03
CA PRO A 92 4.08 -7.12 -17.04
C PRO A 92 3.36 -7.07 -18.39
N GLY A 93 2.07 -6.75 -18.34
CA GLY A 93 1.32 -6.31 -19.51
C GLY A 93 1.71 -4.89 -19.93
N ASN A 94 0.79 -4.17 -20.53
CA ASN A 94 0.99 -2.74 -20.80
C ASN A 94 0.95 -1.97 -19.47
N TYR A 95 1.96 -1.15 -19.25
CA TYR A 95 2.05 -0.27 -18.09
C TYR A 95 2.42 1.15 -18.50
N ASN A 96 2.19 2.10 -17.61
CA ASN A 96 2.49 3.51 -17.85
C ASN A 96 3.50 4.01 -16.79
N THR A 97 4.23 5.07 -17.12
CA THR A 97 5.18 5.68 -16.19
C THR A 97 5.02 7.18 -16.13
N MET A 98 5.26 7.76 -14.96
CA MET A 98 5.43 9.18 -14.76
C MET A 98 6.69 9.42 -13.93
N SER A 99 7.52 10.36 -14.35
CA SER A 99 8.73 10.77 -13.63
C SER A 99 8.57 12.16 -13.06
N GLY A 100 9.26 12.40 -11.96
CA GLY A 100 9.25 13.69 -11.27
C GLY A 100 8.19 13.73 -10.15
N THR A 101 8.71 13.70 -8.93
CA THR A 101 7.92 13.77 -7.71
C THR A 101 8.48 14.82 -6.77
N GLN A 102 7.63 15.36 -5.93
CA GLN A 102 7.99 16.25 -4.82
C GLN A 102 7.67 15.53 -3.50
N THR A 103 8.61 15.48 -2.58
CA THR A 103 8.35 15.04 -1.20
C THR A 103 7.62 16.13 -0.44
N LEU A 104 6.44 15.80 0.09
CA LEU A 104 5.60 16.71 0.87
C LEU A 104 5.81 16.53 2.37
N ALA A 105 5.87 15.27 2.81
CA ALA A 105 6.13 14.91 4.20
C ALA A 105 6.88 13.57 4.25
N VAL A 106 7.78 13.44 5.20
CA VAL A 106 8.56 12.22 5.40
C VAL A 106 8.80 11.98 6.89
N GLY A 107 8.53 10.77 7.33
CA GLY A 107 8.79 10.32 8.69
C GLY A 107 10.19 9.73 8.85
N ASN A 108 10.32 8.87 9.83
CA ASN A 108 11.58 8.20 10.15
C ASN A 108 11.35 6.69 10.32
N PHE A 109 12.18 5.87 9.69
CA PHE A 109 12.09 4.41 9.74
C PHE A 109 11.89 3.86 11.16
N ASN A 110 12.63 4.40 12.14
CA ASN A 110 12.57 3.90 13.51
C ASN A 110 11.34 4.36 14.31
N ASN A 111 10.49 5.21 13.74
CA ASN A 111 9.35 5.79 14.46
C ASN A 111 8.01 5.56 13.75
N ASN A 112 7.86 6.02 12.52
CA ASN A 112 6.57 6.00 11.82
C ASN A 112 6.66 5.83 10.29
N ASP A 113 7.79 5.51 9.77
CA ASP A 113 8.19 5.08 8.42
C ASP A 113 7.17 5.34 7.29
N TYR A 114 6.82 6.61 7.09
CA TYR A 114 5.93 7.05 6.02
C TYR A 114 6.60 8.14 5.18
N ALA A 115 6.26 8.21 3.91
CA ALA A 115 6.49 9.38 3.08
C ALA A 115 5.25 9.66 2.23
N LEU A 116 4.90 10.92 2.11
CA LEU A 116 3.90 11.42 1.18
C LEU A 116 4.62 12.21 0.09
N ILE A 117 4.43 11.79 -1.14
CA ILE A 117 4.94 12.50 -2.32
C ILE A 117 3.78 12.91 -3.22
N LYS A 118 4.04 13.91 -4.06
CA LYS A 118 3.13 14.35 -5.12
C LYS A 118 3.83 14.25 -6.47
N LEU A 119 3.16 13.72 -7.47
CA LEU A 119 3.61 13.81 -8.86
C LEU A 119 3.56 15.26 -9.33
N ASN A 120 4.51 15.64 -10.20
CA ASN A 120 4.59 17.00 -10.75
C ASN A 120 3.45 17.30 -11.74
N ASN A 121 2.76 16.30 -12.22
CA ASN A 121 1.64 16.41 -13.15
C ASN A 121 0.49 15.49 -12.71
N ASP A 122 -0.71 15.83 -13.14
CA ASP A 122 -1.91 15.02 -12.91
C ASP A 122 -1.78 13.65 -13.57
N ILE A 123 -2.38 12.62 -12.96
CA ILE A 123 -2.41 11.27 -13.53
C ILE A 123 -3.42 11.26 -14.69
N PRO A 124 -3.01 10.91 -15.92
CA PRO A 124 -3.94 10.83 -17.03
C PRO A 124 -5.07 9.83 -16.76
N GLY A 125 -6.31 10.22 -17.02
CA GLY A 125 -7.47 9.34 -16.81
C GLY A 125 -7.38 8.00 -17.58
N SER A 126 -6.64 7.97 -18.70
CA SER A 126 -6.37 6.74 -19.46
C SER A 126 -5.54 5.69 -18.71
N TYR A 127 -4.90 6.07 -17.59
CA TYR A 127 -4.16 5.11 -16.75
C TYR A 127 -5.09 4.29 -15.85
N GLY A 128 -6.36 4.72 -15.69
CA GLY A 128 -7.35 4.03 -14.89
C GLY A 128 -7.02 4.03 -13.39
N ALA A 129 -6.26 5.01 -12.93
CA ALA A 129 -5.84 5.09 -11.53
C ALA A 129 -7.03 5.18 -10.58
N TYR A 130 -6.90 4.53 -9.42
CA TYR A 130 -7.82 4.67 -8.31
C TYR A 130 -7.11 5.37 -7.16
N TYR A 131 -7.73 6.37 -6.59
CA TYR A 131 -7.25 7.09 -5.43
C TYR A 131 -7.82 6.41 -4.19
N ALA A 132 -7.00 5.64 -3.50
CA ALA A 132 -7.44 4.78 -2.41
C ALA A 132 -7.93 5.59 -1.21
N GLY A 133 -9.01 5.14 -0.61
CA GLY A 133 -9.46 5.63 0.70
C GLY A 133 -8.54 5.17 1.83
N TRP A 134 -8.71 5.79 2.98
CA TRP A 134 -7.91 5.52 4.17
C TRP A 134 -8.75 5.55 5.44
N ASP A 135 -8.24 4.90 6.48
CA ASP A 135 -8.78 4.96 7.83
C ASP A 135 -7.63 5.15 8.83
N ARG A 136 -7.64 6.31 9.51
CA ARG A 136 -6.66 6.73 10.51
C ARG A 136 -7.04 6.35 11.95
N SER A 137 -8.05 5.51 12.13
CA SER A 137 -8.38 5.02 13.46
C SER A 137 -7.27 4.14 14.03
N THR A 138 -7.13 4.15 15.34
CA THR A 138 -6.14 3.33 16.06
C THR A 138 -6.69 1.97 16.49
N SER A 139 -7.96 1.70 16.23
CA SER A 139 -8.59 0.40 16.46
C SER A 139 -8.01 -0.67 15.53
N SER A 140 -8.01 -1.91 15.98
CA SER A 140 -7.54 -3.04 15.15
C SER A 140 -8.28 -3.09 13.81
N PRO A 141 -7.57 -3.27 12.68
CA PRO A 141 -8.18 -3.46 11.36
C PRO A 141 -8.87 -4.82 11.21
N GLY A 142 -8.75 -5.71 12.20
CA GLY A 142 -9.20 -7.10 12.10
C GLY A 142 -8.23 -7.97 11.33
N ASN A 143 -8.66 -9.19 10.99
CA ASN A 143 -7.82 -10.16 10.30
C ASN A 143 -8.09 -10.22 8.79
N ASN A 144 -9.26 -9.76 8.34
CA ASN A 144 -9.61 -9.74 6.91
C ASN A 144 -8.94 -8.54 6.24
N VAL A 145 -7.66 -8.65 6.00
CA VAL A 145 -6.84 -7.59 5.40
C VAL A 145 -6.17 -8.09 4.12
N VAL A 146 -5.89 -7.18 3.21
CA VAL A 146 -5.24 -7.49 1.94
C VAL A 146 -4.06 -6.53 1.73
N GLY A 147 -2.90 -7.09 1.42
CA GLY A 147 -1.72 -6.37 0.98
C GLY A 147 -1.56 -6.48 -0.53
N ILE A 148 -1.33 -5.36 -1.20
CA ILE A 148 -1.04 -5.34 -2.64
C ILE A 148 0.30 -4.64 -2.81
N HIS A 149 1.25 -5.31 -3.49
CA HIS A 149 2.64 -4.87 -3.47
C HIS A 149 3.45 -5.37 -4.68
N HIS A 150 4.65 -4.82 -4.84
CA HIS A 150 5.64 -5.22 -5.85
C HIS A 150 6.79 -5.97 -5.16
N ALA A 151 6.55 -7.22 -4.84
CA ALA A 151 7.54 -8.11 -4.25
C ALA A 151 8.78 -8.22 -5.15
N ASP A 152 9.98 -8.00 -4.61
CA ASP A 152 11.27 -8.00 -5.34
C ASP A 152 11.35 -6.95 -6.48
N GLY A 153 10.45 -5.96 -6.47
CA GLY A 153 10.29 -4.98 -7.56
C GLY A 153 9.70 -5.59 -8.83
N ASP A 154 9.07 -6.75 -8.71
CA ASP A 154 8.44 -7.48 -9.79
C ASP A 154 6.98 -7.03 -10.02
N ILE A 155 6.30 -7.70 -10.95
CA ILE A 155 4.87 -7.49 -11.23
C ILE A 155 4.03 -7.55 -9.95
N LYS A 156 2.95 -6.77 -9.94
CA LYS A 156 2.08 -6.60 -8.77
C LYS A 156 1.52 -7.92 -8.25
N LYS A 157 1.60 -8.09 -6.95
CA LYS A 157 1.18 -9.28 -6.20
C LYS A 157 0.16 -8.90 -5.14
N ILE A 158 -0.52 -9.93 -4.62
CA ILE A 158 -1.54 -9.78 -3.57
C ILE A 158 -1.33 -10.82 -2.47
N SER A 159 -1.54 -10.42 -1.23
CA SER A 159 -1.43 -11.24 -0.03
C SER A 159 -2.67 -11.05 0.85
N TYR A 160 -3.09 -12.09 1.57
CA TYR A 160 -4.38 -12.12 2.24
C TYR A 160 -4.29 -12.50 3.70
N ASP A 161 -5.28 -11.98 4.46
CA ASP A 161 -5.65 -12.33 5.81
C ASP A 161 -4.49 -12.28 6.81
N ALA A 162 -4.63 -11.44 7.80
CA ALA A 162 -3.67 -11.38 8.89
C ALA A 162 -3.79 -12.59 9.81
N TYR A 163 -2.65 -13.19 10.11
CA TYR A 163 -2.47 -14.11 11.21
C TYR A 163 -1.74 -13.40 12.33
N GLY A 164 -2.33 -13.43 13.54
CA GLY A 164 -1.71 -12.83 14.72
C GLY A 164 -1.63 -11.30 14.67
N MET A 165 -2.67 -10.63 14.14
CA MET A 165 -2.72 -9.17 14.10
C MET A 165 -2.40 -8.56 15.45
N GLY A 166 -1.26 -7.89 15.55
CA GLY A 166 -0.76 -7.20 16.72
C GLY A 166 -0.64 -5.69 16.52
N SER A 167 -0.41 -5.00 17.62
CA SER A 167 -0.21 -3.55 17.64
C SER A 167 0.90 -3.20 18.63
N SER A 168 1.98 -2.61 18.15
CA SER A 168 3.11 -2.17 18.98
C SER A 168 3.48 -0.73 18.62
N GLY A 169 3.15 0.21 19.50
CA GLY A 169 3.41 1.63 19.24
C GLY A 169 2.79 2.09 17.92
N ASN A 170 3.62 2.57 17.01
CA ASN A 170 3.22 3.05 15.69
C ASN A 170 3.11 1.95 14.61
N TRP A 171 3.12 0.69 15.01
CA TRP A 171 3.20 -0.46 14.11
C TRP A 171 1.99 -1.39 14.24
N TRP A 172 1.58 -1.94 13.09
CA TRP A 172 0.80 -3.16 12.99
C TRP A 172 1.77 -4.30 12.69
N ASP A 173 1.70 -5.39 13.48
CA ASP A 173 2.58 -6.54 13.35
C ASP A 173 1.73 -7.78 13.10
N PHE A 174 1.93 -8.46 11.97
CA PHE A 174 1.21 -9.67 11.60
C PHE A 174 1.93 -10.46 10.51
N ALA A 175 1.54 -11.71 10.30
CA ALA A 175 1.88 -12.49 9.12
C ALA A 175 0.67 -12.60 8.20
N TYR A 176 0.87 -12.72 6.89
CA TYR A 176 -0.21 -13.10 6.00
C TYR A 176 -0.48 -14.61 6.08
N SER A 177 -1.74 -15.01 6.02
CA SER A 177 -2.13 -16.43 5.90
C SER A 177 -1.81 -16.96 4.50
N SER A 178 -1.86 -16.10 3.49
CA SER A 178 -1.45 -16.38 2.13
C SER A 178 -0.65 -15.21 1.57
N GLY A 179 0.50 -15.47 0.99
CA GLY A 179 1.42 -14.46 0.51
C GLY A 179 2.31 -13.87 1.60
N ARG A 180 3.12 -12.89 1.24
CA ARG A 180 4.09 -12.22 2.13
C ARG A 180 4.64 -10.96 1.52
N VAL A 181 5.17 -10.05 2.35
CA VAL A 181 6.02 -8.93 1.91
C VAL A 181 7.50 -9.33 1.97
N ILE A 182 8.24 -8.90 0.96
CA ILE A 182 9.70 -9.10 0.83
C ILE A 182 10.31 -7.79 0.32
N PRO A 183 11.64 -7.64 0.18
CA PRO A 183 12.23 -6.46 -0.45
C PRO A 183 11.50 -6.06 -1.73
N GLY A 184 11.31 -4.75 -1.95
CA GLY A 184 10.44 -4.22 -3.01
C GLY A 184 8.98 -3.99 -2.58
N SER A 185 8.48 -4.76 -1.60
CA SER A 185 7.16 -4.51 -1.00
C SER A 185 7.13 -3.29 -0.08
N SER A 186 8.30 -2.75 0.32
CA SER A 186 8.42 -1.55 1.15
C SER A 186 7.47 -0.44 0.71
N GLY A 187 6.72 0.12 1.65
CA GLY A 187 5.76 1.20 1.40
C GLY A 187 4.43 0.75 0.83
N SER A 188 4.24 -0.53 0.48
CA SER A 188 2.94 -1.03 0.02
C SER A 188 1.87 -0.86 1.09
N PRO A 189 0.65 -0.52 0.68
CA PRO A 189 -0.47 -0.48 1.60
C PRO A 189 -0.91 -1.88 2.01
N PHE A 190 -1.50 -1.99 3.21
CA PHE A 190 -2.52 -2.99 3.42
C PHE A 190 -3.88 -2.33 3.64
N PHE A 191 -4.91 -3.00 3.16
CA PHE A 191 -6.29 -2.56 3.22
C PHE A 191 -7.08 -3.40 4.23
N ASP A 192 -7.99 -2.77 4.96
CA ASP A 192 -8.95 -3.48 5.81
C ASP A 192 -10.14 -4.02 5.00
N SER A 193 -11.09 -4.65 5.70
CA SER A 193 -12.31 -5.20 5.09
C SER A 193 -13.21 -4.13 4.44
N ASN A 194 -13.01 -2.84 4.77
CA ASN A 194 -13.68 -1.71 4.13
C ASN A 194 -12.89 -1.17 2.94
N LYS A 195 -11.82 -1.87 2.52
CA LYS A 195 -10.96 -1.51 1.39
C LYS A 195 -10.21 -0.18 1.56
N ARG A 196 -9.92 0.21 2.81
CA ARG A 196 -9.23 1.45 3.19
C ARG A 196 -7.82 1.15 3.66
N ILE A 197 -6.87 2.02 3.30
CA ILE A 197 -5.48 1.93 3.74
C ILE A 197 -5.42 2.08 5.27
N ARG A 198 -4.73 1.13 5.95
CA ARG A 198 -4.50 1.15 7.39
C ARG A 198 -3.02 1.27 7.76
N GLY A 199 -2.12 1.01 6.84
CA GLY A 199 -0.68 1.12 7.06
C GLY A 199 0.15 0.83 5.82
N MET A 200 1.46 1.11 5.92
CA MET A 200 2.46 0.95 4.88
C MET A 200 3.54 -0.03 5.33
N ALA A 201 3.90 -0.99 4.48
CA ALA A 201 4.91 -2.01 4.75
C ALA A 201 6.28 -1.39 5.06
N SER A 202 6.90 -1.80 6.14
CA SER A 202 8.13 -1.20 6.65
C SER A 202 9.25 -2.21 6.87
N TYR A 203 9.03 -3.27 7.62
CA TYR A 203 10.06 -4.22 8.01
C TYR A 203 9.54 -5.66 8.10
N ILE A 204 10.49 -6.59 8.20
CA ILE A 204 10.24 -8.01 8.43
C ILE A 204 11.03 -8.48 9.66
N TYR A 205 10.51 -9.49 10.34
CA TYR A 205 11.22 -10.19 11.41
C TYR A 205 11.98 -11.37 10.84
N THR A 206 13.31 -11.37 10.96
CA THR A 206 14.18 -12.42 10.40
C THR A 206 14.35 -13.62 11.29
N ASP A 207 14.08 -13.48 12.59
CA ASP A 207 14.38 -14.50 13.61
C ASP A 207 13.54 -15.78 13.48
N TYR A 208 12.48 -15.75 12.67
CA TYR A 208 11.54 -16.86 12.53
C TYR A 208 11.75 -17.72 11.30
N CYS A 209 12.65 -17.32 10.40
CA CYS A 209 12.98 -18.09 9.20
C CYS A 209 14.45 -18.49 9.17
N SER A 210 14.75 -19.75 9.51
CA SER A 210 15.98 -20.42 9.10
C SER A 210 16.02 -20.56 7.57
N PRO A 211 17.19 -20.70 6.92
CA PRO A 211 17.36 -20.61 5.46
C PRO A 211 16.67 -21.73 4.62
N SER A 212 15.51 -22.21 5.03
CA SER A 212 14.68 -23.11 4.24
C SER A 212 13.76 -22.28 3.32
N PRO A 213 13.75 -22.51 2.00
CA PRO A 213 12.84 -21.83 1.09
C PRO A 213 11.37 -21.99 1.50
N ASP A 214 10.98 -23.12 2.07
CA ASP A 214 9.61 -23.36 2.55
C ASP A 214 9.18 -22.45 3.73
N CYS A 215 10.13 -21.90 4.47
CA CYS A 215 9.85 -21.00 5.58
C CYS A 215 9.29 -19.67 5.11
N TYR A 216 9.68 -19.20 3.97
CA TYR A 216 9.27 -17.90 3.46
C TYR A 216 7.77 -17.80 3.14
N CYS A 217 7.09 -18.92 2.93
CA CYS A 217 5.63 -18.99 2.72
C CYS A 217 4.87 -19.37 4.00
N SER A 218 5.53 -19.40 5.16
CA SER A 218 4.90 -19.82 6.41
C SER A 218 4.22 -18.66 7.14
N GLN A 219 3.19 -18.98 7.93
CA GLN A 219 2.50 -18.06 8.84
C GLN A 219 3.41 -17.54 9.98
N SER A 220 4.65 -17.98 10.05
CA SER A 220 5.66 -17.51 11.00
C SER A 220 6.41 -16.27 10.51
N TYR A 221 6.19 -15.85 9.27
CA TYR A 221 6.87 -14.71 8.67
C TYR A 221 6.14 -13.41 8.97
N TYR A 222 6.45 -12.81 10.12
CA TYR A 222 5.85 -11.56 10.58
C TYR A 222 6.44 -10.35 9.87
N HIS A 223 5.57 -9.39 9.59
CA HIS A 223 5.92 -8.10 9.02
C HIS A 223 5.40 -6.95 9.88
N GLY A 224 6.08 -5.81 9.82
CA GLY A 224 5.62 -4.58 10.43
C GLY A 224 5.15 -3.57 9.38
N TYR A 225 3.98 -3.01 9.64
CA TYR A 225 3.40 -1.93 8.85
C TYR A 225 3.31 -0.66 9.68
N ALA A 226 3.88 0.45 9.19
CA ALA A 226 3.68 1.74 9.83
C ALA A 226 2.19 2.11 9.78
N LYS A 227 1.60 2.42 10.93
CA LYS A 227 0.19 2.79 11.02
C LYS A 227 -0.09 4.07 10.25
N PHE A 228 -1.13 4.09 9.45
CA PHE A 228 -1.59 5.31 8.78
C PHE A 228 -1.88 6.43 9.80
N SER A 229 -2.46 6.06 10.95
CA SER A 229 -2.72 6.99 12.06
C SER A 229 -1.47 7.65 12.63
N SER A 230 -0.30 6.99 12.57
CA SER A 230 0.95 7.56 13.08
C SER A 230 1.54 8.64 12.19
N ALA A 231 1.19 8.63 10.91
CA ALA A 231 1.57 9.65 9.94
C ALA A 231 0.66 10.87 9.97
N TRP A 232 -0.57 10.75 10.50
CA TRP A 232 -1.67 11.70 10.30
C TRP A 232 -1.30 13.13 10.60
N ASN A 233 -0.73 13.43 11.75
CA ASN A 233 -0.39 14.80 12.17
C ASN A 233 0.62 15.52 11.25
N TYR A 234 1.18 14.82 10.30
CA TYR A 234 2.17 15.36 9.36
C TYR A 234 1.64 15.44 7.93
N ILE A 235 0.56 14.71 7.63
CA ILE A 235 -0.02 14.59 6.29
C ILE A 235 -1.46 15.14 6.22
N ASP A 236 -2.08 15.49 7.35
CA ASP A 236 -3.46 15.96 7.44
C ASP A 236 -3.73 17.20 6.58
N ASN A 237 -2.78 18.15 6.52
CA ASN A 237 -2.92 19.34 5.67
C ASN A 237 -3.09 19.00 4.16
N TYR A 238 -2.63 17.81 3.73
CA TYR A 238 -2.74 17.33 2.35
C TYR A 238 -3.95 16.40 2.17
N LEU A 239 -4.20 15.54 3.15
CA LEU A 239 -5.23 14.50 3.04
C LEU A 239 -6.58 14.92 3.65
N ASP A 240 -6.61 16.00 4.44
CA ASP A 240 -7.84 16.64 4.94
C ASP A 240 -7.83 18.16 4.70
N PRO A 241 -7.65 18.63 3.44
CA PRO A 241 -7.52 20.06 3.13
C PRO A 241 -8.77 20.89 3.47
N ILE A 242 -9.92 20.26 3.62
CA ILE A 242 -11.18 20.91 4.01
C ILE A 242 -11.43 20.90 5.52
N SER A 243 -10.47 20.36 6.31
CA SER A 243 -10.56 20.28 7.77
C SER A 243 -11.82 19.58 8.28
N SER A 244 -12.20 18.50 7.62
CA SER A 244 -13.40 17.71 7.93
C SER A 244 -13.30 16.94 9.25
N ASN A 245 -12.07 16.66 9.71
CA ASN A 245 -11.75 15.86 10.89
C ASN A 245 -12.32 14.42 10.86
N VAL A 246 -12.64 13.89 9.70
CA VAL A 246 -13.13 12.53 9.56
C VAL A 246 -12.03 11.52 9.91
N TYR A 247 -12.43 10.35 10.39
CA TYR A 247 -11.50 9.26 10.70
C TYR A 247 -11.18 8.41 9.47
N SER A 248 -12.04 8.43 8.47
CA SER A 248 -11.86 7.64 7.24
C SER A 248 -12.61 8.27 6.07
N ILE A 249 -12.12 8.00 4.87
CA ILE A 249 -12.80 8.27 3.61
C ILE A 249 -12.70 7.06 2.70
N ASP A 250 -13.60 6.96 1.74
CA ASP A 250 -13.51 5.97 0.67
C ASP A 250 -12.63 6.48 -0.47
N GLY A 251 -12.23 5.59 -1.33
CA GLY A 251 -11.48 5.95 -2.52
C GLY A 251 -12.39 6.41 -3.66
N THR A 252 -11.77 6.94 -4.72
CA THR A 252 -12.48 7.42 -5.90
C THR A 252 -11.66 7.23 -7.18
N ARG A 253 -12.34 7.18 -8.34
CA ARG A 253 -11.70 7.23 -9.66
C ARG A 253 -11.90 8.57 -10.36
N ASP A 254 -12.94 9.28 -10.03
CA ASP A 254 -13.46 10.43 -10.78
C ASP A 254 -13.62 11.71 -9.94
N GLY A 255 -13.15 11.68 -8.69
CA GLY A 255 -13.26 12.82 -7.79
C GLY A 255 -14.64 12.97 -7.16
N ASN A 256 -15.51 12.00 -7.30
CA ASN A 256 -16.78 12.01 -6.61
C ASN A 256 -16.68 11.27 -5.28
N GLU A 257 -17.22 11.87 -4.22
CA GLU A 257 -17.44 11.15 -2.97
C GLU A 257 -18.45 10.02 -3.24
N ALA A 258 -18.15 8.82 -2.71
CA ALA A 258 -19.11 7.73 -2.79
C ALA A 258 -20.38 8.13 -2.03
N ILE A 259 -21.43 8.46 -2.76
CA ILE A 259 -22.72 8.79 -2.18
C ILE A 259 -23.33 7.47 -1.71
N TYR A 260 -23.07 7.08 -0.48
CA TYR A 260 -23.88 6.07 0.16
C TYR A 260 -25.26 6.69 0.39
N GLY A 261 -26.25 6.23 -0.35
CA GLY A 261 -27.62 6.74 -0.28
C GLY A 261 -28.06 6.88 1.17
N CYS A 262 -28.46 8.08 1.55
CA CYS A 262 -29.00 8.34 2.87
C CYS A 262 -30.30 7.57 2.99
N THR A 263 -30.36 6.57 3.87
CA THR A 263 -31.57 5.78 4.13
C THR A 263 -32.66 6.57 4.89
N ASN A 264 -32.37 7.81 5.29
CA ASN A 264 -33.31 8.69 5.93
C ASN A 264 -34.02 9.57 4.89
N SER A 265 -35.25 9.22 4.56
CA SER A 265 -36.08 9.96 3.58
C SER A 265 -36.38 11.41 3.96
N SER A 266 -36.02 11.84 5.17
CA SER A 266 -36.16 13.22 5.65
C SER A 266 -34.86 14.04 5.49
N ALA A 267 -33.78 13.44 5.01
CA ALA A 267 -32.55 14.15 4.75
C ALA A 267 -32.58 14.87 3.39
N CYS A 268 -31.94 16.02 3.29
CA CYS A 268 -31.94 16.83 2.06
C CYS A 268 -31.22 16.17 0.87
N ASN A 269 -30.46 15.10 1.10
CA ASN A 269 -29.68 14.33 0.12
C ASN A 269 -30.21 12.89 -0.08
N TYR A 270 -31.51 12.67 0.24
CA TYR A 270 -32.16 11.39 -0.05
C TYR A 270 -32.46 11.31 -1.55
N ASP A 271 -31.87 10.33 -2.23
CA ASP A 271 -32.15 9.94 -3.62
C ASP A 271 -32.91 8.59 -3.68
#